data_842fd0a728e9d699fa378bd50b965e67
#
_entry.id   842fd0a728e9d699fa378bd50b965e67
#
_cell.length_a   1.000
_cell.length_b   1.000
_cell.length_c   1.000
_cell.angle_alpha   90.00
_cell.angle_beta   90.00
_cell.angle_gamma   90.00
#
_symmetry.space_group_name_H-M   'P 1'
#
loop_
_entity.id
_entity.type
_entity.pdbx_description
1 polymer ?
#
loop_
_entity_poly.entity_id
_entity_poly.type
_entity_poly.pdbx_seq_one_letter_code
_entity_poly.pdbx_strand_id
1 'polypeptide(L)'
;MSKLIFDIETIGDDFDTLDTATQDVLTRWIKKESNSEGEYEKALEDLKDGLGFSPLTGQIIAIGILDYEKDKGVVCYQALDSKDQEFEENGFRFRPMAEKDMLENFWNGARSYTEFISFNGRIFDVPFLMIRSAVNGIRSTKDLMSNRYFNSQKFEAKHVDILDQLSFYGAVRRKGNLHLWSRAFGIDSPKAGGISGDDVGQLFKEGRFLDIAKYNVGDLKATKLLYQYWEKYLKF
;
A
#
# COMPACT_ATOMS: atom_id res chain seq x y z
N MET A 1 1.59 1.84 -24.26
CA MET A 1 0.62 1.72 -23.14
C MET A 1 1.10 2.66 -22.07
N SER A 2 0.21 3.48 -21.49
CA SER A 2 0.58 4.34 -20.36
C SER A 2 0.56 3.50 -19.09
N LYS A 3 1.68 3.52 -18.35
CA LYS A 3 1.90 2.69 -17.16
C LYS A 3 1.97 3.56 -15.91
N LEU A 4 1.26 3.14 -14.85
CA LEU A 4 1.25 3.77 -13.55
C LEU A 4 1.76 2.79 -12.50
N ILE A 5 2.79 3.17 -11.76
CA ILE A 5 3.21 2.45 -10.56
C ILE A 5 2.51 3.11 -9.38
N PHE A 6 2.02 2.31 -8.44
CA PHE A 6 1.35 2.82 -7.24
C PHE A 6 1.65 1.96 -6.02
N ASP A 7 1.56 2.59 -4.88
CA ASP A 7 1.76 2.00 -3.56
C ASP A 7 0.99 2.81 -2.51
N ILE A 8 0.55 2.17 -1.41
CA ILE A 8 -0.18 2.84 -0.33
C ILE A 8 0.47 2.58 1.03
N GLU A 9 0.30 3.55 1.94
CA GLU A 9 0.55 3.35 3.37
C GLU A 9 -0.76 3.44 4.13
N THR A 10 -0.88 2.62 5.18
CA THR A 10 -2.10 2.50 5.96
C THR A 10 -1.82 2.57 7.45
N ILE A 11 -2.85 2.95 8.23
CA ILE A 11 -2.82 2.92 9.69
C ILE A 11 -4.12 2.29 10.19
N GLY A 12 -4.03 1.57 11.31
CA GLY A 12 -5.19 1.02 12.01
C GLY A 12 -5.94 2.09 12.81
N ASP A 13 -7.22 1.86 12.98
CA ASP A 13 -8.03 2.59 13.94
C ASP A 13 -7.46 2.38 15.36
N ASP A 14 -7.66 3.35 16.23
CA ASP A 14 -7.33 3.17 17.65
C ASP A 14 -8.34 2.20 18.29
N PHE A 15 -7.86 1.00 18.62
CA PHE A 15 -8.67 -0.07 19.18
C PHE A 15 -9.49 0.37 20.41
N ASP A 16 -8.89 1.24 21.25
CA ASP A 16 -9.52 1.66 22.51
C ASP A 16 -10.66 2.66 22.27
N THR A 17 -10.76 3.23 21.06
CA THR A 17 -11.87 4.12 20.64
C THR A 17 -12.99 3.40 19.93
N LEU A 18 -12.82 2.12 19.56
CA LEU A 18 -13.84 1.32 18.89
C LEU A 18 -14.98 1.00 19.87
N ASP A 19 -16.19 0.84 19.32
CA ASP A 19 -17.34 0.39 20.12
C ASP A 19 -17.16 -1.04 20.66
N THR A 20 -17.80 -1.33 21.78
CA THR A 20 -17.67 -2.61 22.48
C THR A 20 -18.01 -3.81 21.59
N ALA A 21 -19.00 -3.69 20.70
CA ALA A 21 -19.39 -4.80 19.83
C ALA A 21 -18.27 -5.10 18.82
N THR A 22 -17.63 -4.07 18.26
CA THR A 22 -16.49 -4.22 17.36
C THR A 22 -15.29 -4.81 18.10
N GLN A 23 -14.96 -4.31 19.30
CA GLN A 23 -13.88 -4.88 20.13
C GLN A 23 -14.14 -6.37 20.44
N ASP A 24 -15.37 -6.74 20.77
CA ASP A 24 -15.74 -8.14 21.05
C ASP A 24 -15.62 -9.04 19.80
N VAL A 25 -15.99 -8.55 18.63
CA VAL A 25 -15.82 -9.30 17.38
C VAL A 25 -14.34 -9.53 17.09
N LEU A 26 -13.52 -8.50 17.21
CA LEU A 26 -12.09 -8.56 16.93
C LEU A 26 -11.33 -9.47 17.92
N THR A 27 -11.71 -9.45 19.20
CA THR A 27 -11.01 -10.21 20.25
C THR A 27 -11.57 -11.61 20.50
N ARG A 28 -12.69 -11.99 19.86
CA ARG A 28 -13.37 -13.27 20.11
C ARG A 28 -12.46 -14.50 19.96
N TRP A 29 -11.62 -14.50 18.94
CA TRP A 29 -10.70 -15.60 18.69
C TRP A 29 -9.57 -15.63 19.74
N ILE A 30 -9.05 -14.47 20.16
CA ILE A 30 -8.01 -14.36 21.20
C ILE A 30 -8.54 -14.92 22.52
N LYS A 31 -9.74 -14.50 22.94
CA LYS A 31 -10.40 -14.99 24.16
C LYS A 31 -10.59 -16.50 24.16
N LYS A 32 -10.73 -17.11 22.99
CA LYS A 32 -10.94 -18.57 22.83
C LYS A 32 -9.63 -19.36 22.85
N GLU A 33 -8.55 -18.79 22.32
CA GLU A 33 -7.29 -19.49 22.09
C GLU A 33 -6.25 -19.25 23.17
N SER A 34 -6.34 -18.15 23.94
CA SER A 34 -5.42 -17.84 25.04
C SER A 34 -5.70 -18.72 26.25
N ASN A 35 -4.62 -19.33 26.78
CA ASN A 35 -4.68 -20.18 27.97
C ASN A 35 -4.24 -19.43 29.26
N SER A 36 -3.74 -18.20 29.12
CA SER A 36 -3.29 -17.34 30.23
C SER A 36 -3.53 -15.87 29.90
N GLU A 37 -3.55 -15.02 30.93
CA GLU A 37 -3.64 -13.56 30.81
C GLU A 37 -2.53 -13.00 29.90
N GLY A 38 -1.28 -13.43 30.12
CA GLY A 38 -0.13 -12.95 29.34
C GLY A 38 -0.19 -13.34 27.85
N GLU A 39 -0.76 -14.51 27.52
CA GLU A 39 -1.02 -14.90 26.12
C GLU A 39 -2.10 -14.00 25.50
N TYR A 40 -3.13 -13.68 26.27
CA TYR A 40 -4.19 -12.78 25.82
C TYR A 40 -3.67 -11.36 25.55
N GLU A 41 -2.92 -10.79 26.49
CA GLU A 41 -2.34 -9.45 26.36
C GLU A 41 -1.44 -9.34 25.13
N LYS A 42 -0.55 -10.32 24.93
CA LYS A 42 0.34 -10.35 23.76
C LYS A 42 -0.45 -10.44 22.44
N ALA A 43 -1.43 -11.34 22.38
CA ALA A 43 -2.27 -11.51 21.19
C ALA A 43 -3.14 -10.26 20.92
N LEU A 44 -3.52 -9.53 21.97
CA LEU A 44 -4.22 -8.25 21.84
C LEU A 44 -3.31 -7.14 21.29
N GLU A 45 -2.05 -7.09 21.73
CA GLU A 45 -1.06 -6.19 21.13
C GLU A 45 -0.85 -6.50 19.64
N ASP A 46 -0.59 -7.76 19.30
CA ASP A 46 -0.44 -8.19 17.89
C ASP A 46 -1.69 -7.85 17.05
N LEU A 47 -2.89 -7.96 17.63
CA LEU A 47 -4.13 -7.53 16.97
C LEU A 47 -4.17 -6.02 16.75
N LYS A 48 -3.86 -5.22 17.78
CA LYS A 48 -3.87 -3.76 17.69
C LYS A 48 -2.90 -3.28 16.60
N ASP A 49 -1.71 -3.85 16.53
CA ASP A 49 -0.72 -3.54 15.50
C ASP A 49 -1.18 -3.98 14.12
N GLY A 50 -1.99 -5.04 14.04
CA GLY A 50 -2.52 -5.58 12.79
C GLY A 50 -3.74 -4.85 12.21
N LEU A 51 -4.40 -3.94 12.93
CA LEU A 51 -5.63 -3.26 12.47
C LEU A 51 -5.42 -2.48 11.16
N GLY A 52 -4.23 -1.96 10.92
CA GLY A 52 -3.85 -1.26 9.69
C GLY A 52 -3.76 -2.16 8.45
N PHE A 53 -3.76 -3.48 8.61
CA PHE A 53 -3.71 -4.41 7.47
C PHE A 53 -5.08 -4.77 6.90
N SER A 54 -6.16 -4.24 7.47
CA SER A 54 -7.53 -4.48 6.99
C SER A 54 -8.22 -3.16 6.63
N PRO A 55 -8.84 -3.04 5.46
CA PRO A 55 -9.60 -1.85 5.09
C PRO A 55 -10.89 -1.67 5.92
N LEU A 56 -11.24 -2.64 6.77
CA LEU A 56 -12.39 -2.57 7.66
C LEU A 56 -12.05 -1.90 9.01
N THR A 57 -10.78 -1.91 9.38
CA THR A 57 -10.27 -1.40 10.66
C THR A 57 -9.09 -0.45 10.48
N GLY A 58 -8.83 -0.05 9.25
CA GLY A 58 -7.75 0.86 8.91
C GLY A 58 -8.16 1.87 7.85
N GLN A 59 -7.32 2.86 7.67
CA GLN A 59 -7.46 3.91 6.67
C GLN A 59 -6.16 4.10 5.89
N ILE A 60 -6.28 4.67 4.69
CA ILE A 60 -5.11 5.02 3.86
C ILE A 60 -4.58 6.37 4.31
N ILE A 61 -3.29 6.43 4.62
CA ILE A 61 -2.60 7.66 5.05
C ILE A 61 -1.63 8.21 4.01
N ALA A 62 -1.25 7.40 3.03
CA ALA A 62 -0.53 7.88 1.85
C ALA A 62 -0.92 7.05 0.61
N ILE A 63 -0.99 7.72 -0.54
CA ILE A 63 -1.08 7.10 -1.86
C ILE A 63 0.02 7.71 -2.72
N GLY A 64 0.98 6.87 -3.08
CA GLY A 64 2.03 7.23 -4.03
C GLY A 64 1.73 6.71 -5.42
N ILE A 65 2.01 7.54 -6.41
CA ILE A 65 1.94 7.19 -7.82
C ILE A 65 3.20 7.64 -8.55
N LEU A 66 3.65 6.86 -9.53
CA LEU A 66 4.78 7.18 -10.39
C LEU A 66 4.41 6.86 -11.85
N ASP A 67 4.40 7.88 -12.70
CA ASP A 67 4.29 7.71 -14.14
C ASP A 67 5.56 7.04 -14.66
N TYR A 68 5.43 5.85 -15.20
CA TYR A 68 6.57 5.01 -15.59
C TYR A 68 7.41 5.66 -16.70
N GLU A 69 6.75 6.26 -17.69
CA GLU A 69 7.39 6.84 -18.87
C GLU A 69 8.02 8.21 -18.56
N LYS A 70 7.34 9.03 -17.75
CA LYS A 70 7.83 10.39 -17.43
C LYS A 70 8.82 10.43 -16.29
N ASP A 71 8.88 9.37 -15.48
CA ASP A 71 9.67 9.30 -14.25
C ASP A 71 9.35 10.44 -13.25
N LYS A 72 8.07 10.80 -13.18
CA LYS A 72 7.54 11.81 -12.27
C LYS A 72 6.44 11.22 -11.43
N GLY A 73 6.43 11.54 -10.15
CA GLY A 73 5.47 11.00 -9.20
C GLY A 73 4.74 12.05 -8.40
N VAL A 74 3.71 11.60 -7.72
CA VAL A 74 2.98 12.35 -6.70
C VAL A 74 2.77 11.44 -5.51
N VAL A 75 3.01 11.93 -4.31
CA VAL A 75 2.60 11.29 -3.06
C VAL A 75 1.59 12.20 -2.38
N CYS A 76 0.35 11.75 -2.31
CA CYS A 76 -0.69 12.35 -1.52
C CYS A 76 -0.67 11.70 -0.13
N TYR A 77 -0.68 12.47 0.96
CA TYR A 77 -0.54 11.94 2.30
C TYR A 77 -1.38 12.70 3.32
N GLN A 78 -1.85 12.02 4.35
CA GLN A 78 -2.53 12.67 5.46
C GLN A 78 -1.53 13.46 6.30
N ALA A 79 -1.81 14.74 6.51
CA ALA A 79 -1.05 15.62 7.38
C ALA A 79 -2.05 16.52 8.12
N LEU A 80 -2.96 15.85 8.85
CA LEU A 80 -4.02 16.51 9.60
C LEU A 80 -3.39 17.45 10.64
N ASP A 81 -3.89 18.66 10.71
CA ASP A 81 -3.42 19.73 11.62
C ASP A 81 -1.99 20.24 11.34
N SER A 82 -1.33 19.79 10.29
CA SER A 82 -0.03 20.31 9.90
C SER A 82 -0.19 21.57 9.03
N LYS A 83 0.86 22.41 9.04
CA LYS A 83 0.99 23.54 8.11
C LYS A 83 1.71 23.14 6.82
N ASP A 84 1.76 21.85 6.54
CA ASP A 84 2.45 21.31 5.38
C ASP A 84 1.80 21.86 4.11
N GLN A 85 2.63 22.38 3.23
CA GLN A 85 2.23 22.87 1.92
C GLN A 85 2.69 21.88 0.83
N GLU A 86 2.03 21.92 -0.30
CA GLU A 86 2.47 21.20 -1.48
C GLU A 86 3.87 21.68 -1.90
N PHE A 87 4.78 20.72 -2.17
CA PHE A 87 6.11 21.01 -2.68
C PHE A 87 6.59 19.91 -3.62
N GLU A 88 7.69 20.16 -4.33
CA GLU A 88 8.31 19.19 -5.25
C GLU A 88 9.76 18.92 -4.83
N GLU A 89 10.13 17.65 -4.76
CA GLU A 89 11.48 17.20 -4.45
C GLU A 89 11.83 15.95 -5.28
N ASN A 90 12.99 15.95 -5.94
CA ASN A 90 13.51 14.79 -6.69
C ASN A 90 12.53 14.17 -7.70
N GLY A 91 11.71 14.99 -8.38
CA GLY A 91 10.73 14.56 -9.37
C GLY A 91 9.41 14.06 -8.78
N PHE A 92 9.24 14.15 -7.47
CA PHE A 92 8.00 13.84 -6.78
C PHE A 92 7.35 15.09 -6.19
N ARG A 93 6.05 15.20 -6.37
CA ARG A 93 5.21 16.22 -5.75
C ARG A 93 4.55 15.64 -4.50
N PHE A 94 4.72 16.31 -3.38
CA PHE A 94 4.15 15.93 -2.09
C PHE A 94 2.94 16.79 -1.79
N ARG A 95 1.79 16.15 -1.53
CA ARG A 95 0.50 16.84 -1.39
C ARG A 95 -0.23 16.39 -0.14
N PRO A 96 -0.29 17.23 0.92
CA PRO A 96 -1.10 16.93 2.09
C PRO A 96 -2.59 17.01 1.74
N MET A 97 -3.37 15.97 2.09
CA MET A 97 -4.82 15.93 1.88
C MET A 97 -5.48 14.81 2.68
N ALA A 98 -6.80 14.87 2.85
CA ALA A 98 -7.57 13.83 3.52
C ALA A 98 -7.68 12.55 2.68
N GLU A 99 -7.97 11.39 3.32
CA GLU A 99 -8.12 10.09 2.65
C GLU A 99 -9.08 10.17 1.46
N LYS A 100 -10.24 10.78 1.65
CA LYS A 100 -11.24 10.92 0.60
C LYS A 100 -10.69 11.62 -0.65
N ASP A 101 -9.97 12.73 -0.45
CA ASP A 101 -9.41 13.51 -1.55
C ASP A 101 -8.28 12.73 -2.26
N MET A 102 -7.46 11.98 -1.49
CA MET A 102 -6.45 11.08 -2.06
C MET A 102 -7.07 10.03 -2.97
N LEU A 103 -8.15 9.38 -2.52
CA LEU A 103 -8.88 8.37 -3.29
C LEU A 103 -9.51 8.96 -4.57
N GLU A 104 -10.16 10.12 -4.47
CA GLU A 104 -10.71 10.82 -5.65
C GLU A 104 -9.61 11.18 -6.66
N ASN A 105 -8.48 11.73 -6.19
CA ASN A 105 -7.34 12.06 -7.03
C ASN A 105 -6.75 10.81 -7.71
N PHE A 106 -6.58 9.72 -6.98
CA PHE A 106 -6.08 8.46 -7.51
C PHE A 106 -6.96 7.95 -8.65
N TRP A 107 -8.27 7.80 -8.42
CA TRP A 107 -9.19 7.28 -9.44
C TRP A 107 -9.38 8.21 -10.63
N ASN A 108 -9.31 9.52 -10.43
CA ASN A 108 -9.34 10.48 -11.54
C ASN A 108 -8.08 10.38 -12.40
N GLY A 109 -6.90 10.31 -11.78
CA GLY A 109 -5.63 10.11 -12.47
C GLY A 109 -5.55 8.77 -13.20
N ALA A 110 -6.06 7.70 -12.59
CA ALA A 110 -6.07 6.33 -13.13
C ALA A 110 -6.76 6.22 -14.49
N ARG A 111 -7.71 7.09 -14.82
CA ARG A 111 -8.40 7.12 -16.13
C ARG A 111 -7.43 7.20 -17.31
N SER A 112 -6.28 7.86 -17.13
CA SER A 112 -5.29 8.10 -18.18
C SER A 112 -4.34 6.93 -18.41
N TYR A 113 -4.42 5.87 -17.61
CA TYR A 113 -3.52 4.73 -17.65
C TYR A 113 -4.25 3.44 -18.03
N THR A 114 -3.51 2.53 -18.65
CA THR A 114 -4.02 1.22 -19.09
C THR A 114 -3.30 0.05 -18.41
N GLU A 115 -2.13 0.30 -17.84
CA GLU A 115 -1.39 -0.71 -17.07
C GLU A 115 -1.00 -0.12 -15.70
N PHE A 116 -1.26 -0.89 -14.66
CA PHE A 116 -1.06 -0.55 -13.26
C PHE A 116 -0.06 -1.52 -12.66
N ILE A 117 0.92 -1.03 -11.94
CA ILE A 117 2.03 -1.83 -11.42
C ILE A 117 2.11 -1.59 -9.92
N SER A 118 2.17 -2.67 -9.15
CA SER A 118 2.37 -2.62 -7.70
C SER A 118 3.21 -3.80 -7.23
N PHE A 119 3.64 -3.81 -5.99
CA PHE A 119 4.27 -4.95 -5.35
C PHE A 119 3.33 -5.53 -4.28
N ASN A 120 2.84 -6.75 -4.48
CA ASN A 120 1.85 -7.41 -3.61
C ASN A 120 0.47 -6.71 -3.54
N GLY A 121 0.21 -5.81 -4.49
CA GLY A 121 -0.96 -4.94 -4.43
C GLY A 121 -2.29 -5.64 -4.66
N ARG A 122 -2.31 -6.82 -5.27
CA ARG A 122 -3.54 -7.61 -5.39
C ARG A 122 -4.07 -8.12 -4.05
N ILE A 123 -3.21 -8.28 -3.07
CA ILE A 123 -3.59 -8.77 -1.74
C ILE A 123 -3.79 -7.59 -0.79
N PHE A 124 -3.14 -6.46 -1.00
CA PHE A 124 -3.13 -5.34 -0.07
C PHE A 124 -3.68 -4.04 -0.69
N ASP A 125 -2.91 -3.38 -1.53
CA ASP A 125 -3.21 -2.02 -2.02
C ASP A 125 -4.56 -1.90 -2.72
N VAL A 126 -4.85 -2.81 -3.65
CA VAL A 126 -6.08 -2.72 -4.46
C VAL A 126 -7.33 -2.99 -3.65
N PRO A 127 -7.42 -4.04 -2.79
CA PRO A 127 -8.53 -4.19 -1.86
C PRO A 127 -8.75 -2.96 -0.96
N PHE A 128 -7.68 -2.38 -0.42
CA PHE A 128 -7.76 -1.14 0.36
C PHE A 128 -8.34 0.01 -0.46
N LEU A 129 -7.74 0.32 -1.60
CA LEU A 129 -8.21 1.39 -2.50
C LEU A 129 -9.68 1.22 -2.86
N MET A 130 -10.12 0.01 -3.20
CA MET A 130 -11.50 -0.24 -3.63
C MET A 130 -12.49 -0.16 -2.46
N ILE A 131 -12.18 -0.79 -1.32
CA ILE A 131 -13.08 -0.82 -0.16
C ILE A 131 -13.15 0.56 0.49
N ARG A 132 -12.00 1.21 0.74
CA ARG A 132 -11.99 2.57 1.31
C ARG A 132 -12.67 3.59 0.39
N SER A 133 -12.55 3.42 -0.92
CA SER A 133 -13.33 4.24 -1.87
C SER A 133 -14.82 4.06 -1.69
N ALA A 134 -15.30 2.81 -1.58
CA ALA A 134 -16.72 2.55 -1.34
C ALA A 134 -17.21 3.12 0.00
N VAL A 135 -16.41 3.00 1.07
CA VAL A 135 -16.69 3.60 2.39
C VAL A 135 -16.83 5.13 2.28
N ASN A 136 -15.99 5.77 1.45
CA ASN A 136 -16.03 7.21 1.22
C ASN A 136 -17.04 7.66 0.13
N GLY A 137 -17.86 6.74 -0.42
CA GLY A 137 -18.85 7.02 -1.47
C GLY A 137 -18.23 7.29 -2.84
N ILE A 138 -17.02 6.82 -3.09
CA ILE A 138 -16.27 7.03 -4.34
C ILE A 138 -16.35 5.75 -5.19
N ARG A 139 -16.68 5.91 -6.47
CA ARG A 139 -16.67 4.79 -7.41
C ARG A 139 -15.30 4.62 -8.06
N SER A 140 -14.73 3.42 -7.97
CA SER A 140 -13.52 3.03 -8.69
C SER A 140 -13.72 3.17 -10.21
N THR A 141 -12.75 3.76 -10.89
CA THR A 141 -12.81 4.00 -12.35
C THR A 141 -12.16 2.90 -13.17
N LYS A 142 -11.45 1.99 -12.52
CA LYS A 142 -10.74 0.84 -13.10
C LYS A 142 -11.00 -0.41 -12.27
N ASP A 143 -11.18 -1.55 -12.94
CA ASP A 143 -11.24 -2.87 -12.30
C ASP A 143 -9.83 -3.47 -12.22
N LEU A 144 -9.11 -3.16 -11.14
CA LEU A 144 -7.76 -3.66 -10.89
C LEU A 144 -7.73 -5.09 -10.31
N MET A 145 -8.91 -5.68 -10.06
CA MET A 145 -9.07 -7.04 -9.51
C MET A 145 -9.65 -8.04 -10.50
N SER A 146 -9.79 -7.70 -11.80
CA SER A 146 -10.51 -8.49 -12.81
C SER A 146 -10.00 -9.93 -12.89
N ASN A 147 -8.76 -10.16 -13.26
CA ASN A 147 -8.16 -11.49 -13.34
C ASN A 147 -6.75 -11.45 -12.74
N ARG A 148 -6.37 -12.53 -12.04
CA ARG A 148 -5.03 -12.63 -11.46
C ARG A 148 -3.95 -12.78 -12.53
N TYR A 149 -4.24 -13.56 -13.57
CA TYR A 149 -3.26 -13.84 -14.62
C TYR A 149 -3.22 -12.71 -15.64
N PHE A 150 -2.06 -12.09 -15.79
CA PHE A 150 -1.84 -10.91 -16.62
C PHE A 150 -2.40 -11.03 -18.05
N ASN A 151 -2.19 -12.17 -18.71
CA ASN A 151 -2.63 -12.39 -20.09
C ASN A 151 -4.16 -12.48 -20.23
N SER A 152 -4.88 -12.74 -19.14
CA SER A 152 -6.35 -12.83 -19.12
C SER A 152 -7.04 -11.54 -18.64
N GLN A 153 -6.28 -10.49 -18.37
CA GLN A 153 -6.82 -9.21 -17.92
C GLN A 153 -7.28 -8.34 -19.09
N LYS A 154 -8.27 -7.48 -18.83
CA LYS A 154 -8.76 -6.50 -19.81
C LYS A 154 -7.69 -5.46 -20.12
N PHE A 155 -7.63 -5.07 -21.39
CA PHE A 155 -6.61 -4.11 -21.87
C PHE A 155 -6.66 -2.75 -21.15
N GLU A 156 -7.86 -2.26 -20.83
CA GLU A 156 -8.06 -0.92 -20.27
C GLU A 156 -7.65 -0.78 -18.79
N ALA A 157 -7.36 -1.92 -18.13
CA ALA A 157 -7.01 -1.95 -16.69
C ALA A 157 -6.17 -3.18 -16.35
N LYS A 158 -5.04 -3.34 -17.01
CA LYS A 158 -4.09 -4.41 -16.64
C LYS A 158 -3.41 -4.09 -15.33
N HIS A 159 -3.43 -5.01 -14.38
CA HIS A 159 -2.73 -4.88 -13.11
C HIS A 159 -1.60 -5.93 -13.02
N VAL A 160 -0.37 -5.45 -13.05
CA VAL A 160 0.85 -6.24 -12.88
C VAL A 160 1.24 -6.19 -11.41
N ASP A 161 0.89 -7.21 -10.65
CA ASP A 161 1.44 -7.42 -9.31
C ASP A 161 2.82 -8.07 -9.45
N ILE A 162 3.87 -7.32 -9.15
CA ILE A 162 5.25 -7.76 -9.35
C ILE A 162 5.60 -8.94 -8.46
N LEU A 163 5.04 -9.05 -7.26
CA LEU A 163 5.26 -10.23 -6.43
C LEU A 163 4.66 -11.49 -7.07
N ASP A 164 3.46 -11.39 -7.66
CA ASP A 164 2.85 -12.51 -8.39
C ASP A 164 3.70 -12.90 -9.61
N GLN A 165 4.19 -11.93 -10.37
CA GLN A 165 5.00 -12.19 -11.55
C GLN A 165 6.35 -12.83 -11.19
N LEU A 166 7.09 -12.24 -10.26
CA LEU A 166 8.42 -12.74 -9.84
C LEU A 166 8.33 -14.08 -9.08
N SER A 167 7.23 -14.33 -8.38
CA SER A 167 7.01 -15.59 -7.69
C SER A 167 6.36 -16.66 -8.59
N PHE A 168 6.11 -16.37 -9.87
CA PHE A 168 5.35 -17.24 -10.78
C PHE A 168 4.03 -17.68 -10.16
N TYR A 169 3.27 -16.67 -9.67
CA TYR A 169 1.97 -16.84 -8.99
C TYR A 169 2.03 -17.77 -7.77
N GLY A 170 3.16 -17.76 -7.06
CA GLY A 170 3.36 -18.51 -5.82
C GLY A 170 4.14 -19.81 -5.98
N ALA A 171 4.73 -20.11 -7.15
CA ALA A 171 5.64 -21.23 -7.33
C ALA A 171 6.94 -21.07 -6.51
N VAL A 172 7.38 -19.84 -6.27
CA VAL A 172 8.45 -19.55 -5.31
C VAL A 172 7.89 -19.69 -3.90
N ARG A 173 8.35 -20.70 -3.14
CA ARG A 173 7.78 -21.11 -1.83
C ARG A 173 7.80 -20.02 -0.77
N ARG A 174 8.86 -19.19 -0.73
CA ARG A 174 8.97 -18.03 0.18
C ARG A 174 8.86 -16.77 -0.65
N LYS A 175 7.71 -16.14 -0.61
CA LYS A 175 7.43 -14.97 -1.45
C LYS A 175 8.37 -13.79 -1.15
N GLY A 176 8.77 -13.58 0.10
CA GLY A 176 9.59 -12.44 0.50
C GLY A 176 8.83 -11.11 0.41
N ASN A 177 9.36 -10.09 1.03
CA ASN A 177 8.88 -8.71 0.94
C ASN A 177 9.70 -7.92 -0.09
N LEU A 178 9.30 -6.69 -0.37
CA LEU A 178 9.96 -5.81 -1.34
C LEU A 178 11.47 -5.66 -1.07
N HIS A 179 11.87 -5.56 0.22
CA HIS A 179 13.28 -5.49 0.62
C HIS A 179 14.09 -6.72 0.16
N LEU A 180 13.58 -7.94 0.38
CA LEU A 180 14.30 -9.16 0.00
C LEU A 180 14.43 -9.30 -1.52
N TRP A 181 13.39 -8.94 -2.27
CA TRP A 181 13.42 -8.92 -3.72
C TRP A 181 14.39 -7.85 -4.24
N SER A 182 14.33 -6.62 -3.71
CA SER A 182 15.26 -5.55 -4.08
C SER A 182 16.71 -5.98 -3.86
N ARG A 183 17.02 -6.54 -2.67
CA ARG A 183 18.36 -7.05 -2.36
C ARG A 183 18.81 -8.14 -3.33
N ALA A 184 17.94 -9.08 -3.67
CA ALA A 184 18.28 -10.18 -4.59
C ALA A 184 18.60 -9.69 -6.00
N PHE A 185 17.98 -8.60 -6.45
CA PHE A 185 18.21 -7.99 -7.76
C PHE A 185 19.26 -6.86 -7.75
N GLY A 186 19.92 -6.60 -6.62
CA GLY A 186 20.93 -5.55 -6.50
C GLY A 186 20.35 -4.13 -6.59
N ILE A 187 19.08 -3.97 -6.20
CA ILE A 187 18.35 -2.70 -6.14
C ILE A 187 18.47 -2.13 -4.74
N ASP A 188 18.68 -0.81 -4.62
CA ASP A 188 18.67 -0.14 -3.32
C ASP A 188 17.33 -0.36 -2.62
N SER A 189 17.40 -0.84 -1.39
CA SER A 189 16.21 -1.14 -0.60
C SER A 189 15.55 0.13 -0.10
N PRO A 190 14.21 0.22 -0.13
CA PRO A 190 13.47 1.29 0.53
C PRO A 190 13.84 1.43 2.02
N LYS A 191 14.19 0.32 2.69
CA LYS A 191 14.64 0.29 4.09
C LYS A 191 16.04 0.89 4.31
N ALA A 192 16.78 1.28 3.28
CA ALA A 192 18.08 1.94 3.43
C ALA A 192 17.98 3.26 4.22
N GLY A 193 16.82 3.89 4.27
CA GLY A 193 16.52 5.07 5.09
C GLY A 193 16.20 4.77 6.57
N GLY A 194 16.24 3.48 7.00
CA GLY A 194 15.98 3.08 8.40
C GLY A 194 14.50 3.01 8.78
N ILE A 195 13.57 3.25 7.84
CA ILE A 195 12.12 3.13 8.04
C ILE A 195 11.63 1.82 7.40
N SER A 196 10.71 1.16 8.06
CA SER A 196 10.00 -0.02 7.55
C SER A 196 8.49 0.16 7.67
N GLY A 197 7.70 -0.66 6.98
CA GLY A 197 6.23 -0.64 7.11
C GLY A 197 5.74 -0.79 8.56
N ASP A 198 6.50 -1.49 9.40
CA ASP A 198 6.17 -1.66 10.82
C ASP A 198 6.30 -0.35 11.62
N ASP A 199 7.09 0.62 11.12
CA ASP A 199 7.30 1.91 11.78
C ASP A 199 6.23 2.95 11.42
N VAL A 200 5.44 2.71 10.37
CA VAL A 200 4.47 3.67 9.81
C VAL A 200 3.46 4.13 10.86
N GLY A 201 2.93 3.21 11.67
CA GLY A 201 1.98 3.54 12.72
C GLY A 201 2.56 4.47 13.78
N GLN A 202 3.82 4.22 14.19
CA GLN A 202 4.51 5.07 15.16
C GLN A 202 4.85 6.45 14.57
N LEU A 203 5.37 6.50 13.35
CA LEU A 203 5.67 7.75 12.66
C LEU A 203 4.43 8.62 12.50
N PHE A 204 3.28 8.00 12.20
CA PHE A 204 2.01 8.74 12.09
C PHE A 204 1.59 9.35 13.43
N LYS A 205 1.69 8.59 14.54
CA LYS A 205 1.41 9.10 15.89
C LYS A 205 2.35 10.24 16.30
N GLU A 206 3.60 10.23 15.83
CA GLU A 206 4.61 11.26 16.06
C GLU A 206 4.43 12.50 15.16
N GLY A 207 3.47 12.49 14.23
CA GLY A 207 3.26 13.58 13.27
C GLY A 207 4.32 13.65 12.16
N ARG A 208 5.07 12.58 11.94
CA ARG A 208 6.15 12.48 10.93
C ARG A 208 5.60 12.06 9.57
N PHE A 209 4.54 12.73 9.13
CA PHE A 209 3.79 12.39 7.92
C PHE A 209 4.64 12.44 6.66
N LEU A 210 5.55 13.42 6.58
CA LEU A 210 6.45 13.56 5.43
C LEU A 210 7.44 12.40 5.33
N ASP A 211 7.91 11.87 6.45
CA ASP A 211 8.81 10.72 6.46
C ASP A 211 8.12 9.47 5.88
N ILE A 212 6.83 9.27 6.21
CA ILE A 212 6.00 8.22 5.62
C ILE A 212 5.85 8.42 4.11
N ALA A 213 5.57 9.65 3.67
CA ALA A 213 5.45 9.96 2.25
C ALA A 213 6.77 9.75 1.49
N LYS A 214 7.92 10.05 2.09
CA LYS A 214 9.24 9.78 1.51
C LYS A 214 9.59 8.29 1.49
N TYR A 215 9.17 7.54 2.49
CA TYR A 215 9.29 6.08 2.50
C TYR A 215 8.54 5.45 1.33
N ASN A 216 7.29 5.87 1.11
CA ASN A 216 6.47 5.43 -0.02
C ASN A 216 7.14 5.69 -1.40
N VAL A 217 7.86 6.82 -1.57
CA VAL A 217 8.68 7.07 -2.78
C VAL A 217 9.73 5.98 -2.99
N GLY A 218 10.33 5.49 -1.91
CA GLY A 218 11.31 4.39 -1.96
C GLY A 218 10.68 3.12 -2.52
N ASP A 219 9.47 2.77 -2.06
CA ASP A 219 8.74 1.58 -2.49
C ASP A 219 8.32 1.69 -3.98
N LEU A 220 7.86 2.86 -4.42
CA LEU A 220 7.56 3.12 -5.84
C LEU A 220 8.78 2.92 -6.74
N LYS A 221 9.94 3.46 -6.35
CA LYS A 221 11.19 3.33 -7.11
C LYS A 221 11.68 1.89 -7.18
N ALA A 222 11.66 1.18 -6.06
CA ALA A 222 12.05 -0.22 -6.01
C ALA A 222 11.12 -1.09 -6.87
N THR A 223 9.81 -0.87 -6.78
CA THR A 223 8.80 -1.55 -7.59
C THR A 223 9.01 -1.29 -9.09
N LYS A 224 9.34 -0.04 -9.48
CA LYS A 224 9.68 0.30 -10.87
C LYS A 224 10.87 -0.51 -11.38
N LEU A 225 11.95 -0.56 -10.61
CA LEU A 225 13.16 -1.30 -11.01
C LEU A 225 12.90 -2.80 -11.10
N LEU A 226 12.17 -3.39 -10.16
CA LEU A 226 11.76 -4.81 -10.23
C LEU A 226 10.89 -5.09 -11.46
N TYR A 227 9.96 -4.18 -11.78
CA TYR A 227 9.15 -4.30 -13.00
C TYR A 227 10.03 -4.30 -14.26
N GLN A 228 11.06 -3.44 -14.34
CA GLN A 228 12.00 -3.40 -15.46
C GLN A 228 12.77 -4.72 -15.61
N TYR A 229 13.23 -5.32 -14.49
CA TYR A 229 13.86 -6.64 -14.51
C TYR A 229 12.89 -7.72 -15.01
N TRP A 230 11.65 -7.72 -14.49
CA TRP A 230 10.64 -8.67 -14.95
C TRP A 230 10.34 -8.48 -16.44
N GLU A 231 10.09 -7.26 -16.90
CA GLU A 231 9.77 -6.95 -18.30
C GLU A 231 10.90 -7.39 -19.25
N LYS A 232 12.14 -7.22 -18.82
CA LYS A 232 13.32 -7.51 -19.65
C LYS A 232 13.69 -9.00 -19.68
N TYR A 233 13.54 -9.71 -18.57
CA TYR A 233 14.14 -11.04 -18.43
C TYR A 233 13.14 -12.18 -18.17
N LEU A 234 11.94 -11.89 -17.70
CA LEU A 234 10.99 -12.90 -17.21
C LEU A 234 9.61 -12.83 -17.87
N LYS A 235 9.33 -11.77 -18.61
CA LYS A 235 8.06 -11.63 -19.35
C LYS A 235 8.18 -12.35 -20.70
N PHE A 236 7.31 -13.34 -20.93
CA PHE A 236 7.19 -14.10 -22.16
C PHE A 236 5.97 -13.69 -22.97
#